data_006274a2f66416ce26606b96ff2c8c13
#
_entry.id   006274a2f66416ce26606b96ff2c8c13
#
_cell.length_a   1.000
_cell.length_b   1.000
_cell.length_c   1.000
_cell.angle_alpha   90.00
_cell.angle_beta   90.00
_cell.angle_gamma   90.00
#
_symmetry.space_group_name_H-M   'P 1'
#
loop_
_entity.id
_entity.type
_entity.pdbx_description
1 polymer ?
#
loop_
_entity_poly.entity_id
_entity_poly.type
_entity_poly.pdbx_seq_one_letter_code
_entity_poly.pdbx_strand_id
1 'polypeptide(L)'
;MKWCYLLLIALTLLSCTSQNKIPKSGDNNDGMTKTASGLKYIILKKGTGMPAKTGQEVLIFETTTYLNGTILYSNENSTNPVKILIGGHQATDGVDEGLRGMQVGEVRKLIVPPYLAKRKTYPDNVSPDSTLSIKIILHKIL
;
A
#
# COMPACT_ATOMS: atom_id res chain seq x y z
N MET A 1 -25.15 72.64 -19.53
CA MET A 1 -25.64 71.46 -20.24
C MET A 1 -24.46 70.63 -20.67
N LYS A 2 -24.08 69.60 -19.93
CA LYS A 2 -23.17 68.52 -20.39
C LYS A 2 -23.42 67.31 -19.49
N TRP A 3 -24.06 66.29 -20.03
CA TRP A 3 -24.34 65.05 -19.39
C TRP A 3 -23.08 64.17 -19.36
N CYS A 4 -22.60 63.85 -18.17
CA CYS A 4 -21.61 62.82 -17.95
C CYS A 4 -22.29 61.45 -17.87
N TYR A 5 -22.06 60.59 -18.84
CA TYR A 5 -22.40 59.17 -18.79
C TYR A 5 -21.35 58.45 -17.97
N LEU A 6 -21.71 57.99 -16.80
CA LEU A 6 -20.94 57.04 -16.00
C LEU A 6 -21.18 55.64 -16.54
N LEU A 7 -20.20 55.11 -17.27
CA LEU A 7 -20.14 53.70 -17.66
C LEU A 7 -19.67 52.87 -16.50
N LEU A 8 -20.59 52.15 -15.84
CA LEU A 8 -20.27 51.10 -14.89
C LEU A 8 -19.80 49.85 -15.64
N ILE A 9 -18.48 49.63 -15.64
CA ILE A 9 -17.92 48.38 -16.13
C ILE A 9 -18.02 47.36 -15.00
N ALA A 10 -19.01 46.44 -15.08
CA ALA A 10 -19.11 45.29 -14.22
C ALA A 10 -18.05 44.27 -14.63
N LEU A 11 -16.96 44.18 -13.85
CA LEU A 11 -15.91 43.18 -14.00
C LEU A 11 -16.40 41.86 -13.40
N THR A 12 -16.96 41.00 -14.23
CA THR A 12 -17.31 39.62 -13.84
C THR A 12 -16.01 38.79 -13.71
N LEU A 13 -15.56 38.59 -12.49
CA LEU A 13 -14.51 37.61 -12.18
C LEU A 13 -15.09 36.21 -12.38
N LEU A 14 -14.74 35.60 -13.51
CA LEU A 14 -14.99 34.19 -13.78
C LEU A 14 -14.01 33.36 -12.93
N SER A 15 -14.47 32.98 -11.73
CA SER A 15 -13.73 32.08 -10.85
C SER A 15 -13.77 30.67 -11.45
N CYS A 16 -12.73 30.29 -12.15
CA CYS A 16 -12.53 28.94 -12.66
C CYS A 16 -12.06 28.05 -11.51
N THR A 17 -13.00 27.48 -10.74
CA THR A 17 -12.70 26.45 -9.74
C THR A 17 -12.44 25.15 -10.49
N SER A 18 -11.17 24.82 -10.70
CA SER A 18 -10.72 23.48 -11.09
C SER A 18 -11.07 22.52 -9.98
N GLN A 19 -12.22 21.87 -10.08
CA GLN A 19 -12.53 20.72 -9.26
C GLN A 19 -11.69 19.55 -9.74
N ASN A 20 -10.57 19.33 -9.05
CA ASN A 20 -9.79 18.11 -9.16
C ASN A 20 -10.65 16.95 -8.63
N LYS A 21 -11.42 16.33 -9.52
CA LYS A 21 -12.24 15.16 -9.24
C LYS A 21 -11.31 13.99 -9.03
N ILE A 22 -10.93 13.73 -7.78
CA ILE A 22 -10.28 12.48 -7.37
C ILE A 22 -11.22 11.34 -7.77
N PRO A 23 -10.79 10.35 -8.57
CA PRO A 23 -11.64 9.21 -8.87
C PRO A 23 -11.97 8.49 -7.57
N LYS A 24 -13.25 8.48 -7.20
CA LYS A 24 -13.77 7.62 -6.16
C LYS A 24 -13.63 6.16 -6.64
N SER A 25 -12.53 5.53 -6.28
CA SER A 25 -12.44 4.07 -6.30
C SER A 25 -13.34 3.53 -5.21
N GLY A 26 -14.16 2.54 -5.59
CA GLY A 26 -15.29 2.01 -4.84
C GLY A 26 -15.08 1.77 -3.36
N ASP A 27 -16.04 2.24 -2.67
CA ASP A 27 -16.62 1.91 -1.39
C ASP A 27 -16.00 0.74 -0.63
N ASN A 28 -15.04 1.05 0.24
CA ASN A 28 -14.80 0.37 1.50
C ASN A 28 -14.23 1.39 2.48
N ASN A 29 -15.01 1.67 3.51
CA ASN A 29 -14.82 2.70 4.53
C ASN A 29 -13.64 2.42 5.49
N ASP A 30 -12.66 1.60 5.07
CA ASP A 30 -11.51 1.19 5.86
C ASP A 30 -10.19 1.95 5.53
N GLY A 31 -10.25 2.90 4.58
CA GLY A 31 -9.08 3.69 4.15
C GLY A 31 -8.01 2.87 3.42
N MET A 32 -8.30 1.59 3.09
CA MET A 32 -7.36 0.70 2.40
C MET A 32 -7.53 0.77 0.88
N THR A 33 -6.43 0.68 0.16
CA THR A 33 -6.43 0.48 -1.29
C THR A 33 -6.63 -1.00 -1.59
N LYS A 34 -7.56 -1.33 -2.50
CA LYS A 34 -7.77 -2.69 -3.01
C LYS A 34 -7.22 -2.81 -4.42
N THR A 35 -6.41 -3.82 -4.66
CA THR A 35 -5.86 -4.14 -5.99
C THR A 35 -6.81 -5.02 -6.81
N ALA A 36 -6.51 -5.21 -8.09
CA ALA A 36 -7.28 -6.08 -8.98
C ALA A 36 -7.25 -7.56 -8.54
N SER A 37 -6.17 -8.01 -7.91
CA SER A 37 -6.06 -9.37 -7.35
C SER A 37 -6.90 -9.58 -6.08
N GLY A 38 -7.40 -8.51 -5.46
CA GLY A 38 -8.12 -8.55 -4.20
C GLY A 38 -7.27 -8.32 -2.97
N LEU A 39 -5.95 -8.10 -3.12
CA LEU A 39 -5.10 -7.65 -2.03
C LEU A 39 -5.59 -6.27 -1.55
N LYS A 40 -5.67 -6.08 -0.23
CA LYS A 40 -5.87 -4.74 0.34
C LYS A 40 -4.60 -4.29 1.04
N TYR A 41 -4.29 -3.00 0.98
CA TYR A 41 -3.16 -2.45 1.71
C TYR A 41 -3.39 -1.00 2.16
N ILE A 42 -2.66 -0.60 3.18
CA ILE A 42 -2.54 0.79 3.63
C ILE A 42 -1.08 1.11 3.94
N ILE A 43 -0.65 2.31 3.57
CA ILE A 43 0.68 2.82 3.91
C ILE A 43 0.59 3.46 5.28
N LEU A 44 1.22 2.82 6.29
CA LEU A 44 1.27 3.33 7.67
C LEU A 44 2.34 4.40 7.84
N LYS A 45 3.45 4.28 7.09
CA LYS A 45 4.54 5.25 7.05
C LYS A 45 5.09 5.31 5.64
N LYS A 46 5.23 6.50 5.09
CA LYS A 46 5.86 6.71 3.78
C LYS A 46 7.35 6.45 3.85
N GLY A 47 7.90 5.86 2.80
CA GLY A 47 9.33 5.72 2.59
C GLY A 47 9.90 6.86 1.74
N THR A 48 11.14 6.68 1.30
CA THR A 48 11.88 7.63 0.45
C THR A 48 12.62 6.92 -0.68
N GLY A 49 12.97 7.65 -1.72
CA GLY A 49 13.73 7.14 -2.86
C GLY A 49 12.88 6.48 -3.91
N MET A 50 13.52 5.70 -4.77
CA MET A 50 12.86 5.01 -5.87
C MET A 50 11.99 3.86 -5.37
N PRO A 51 10.79 3.65 -5.94
CA PRO A 51 9.96 2.53 -5.58
C PRO A 51 10.56 1.20 -6.06
N ALA A 52 10.39 0.16 -5.23
CA ALA A 52 10.82 -1.20 -5.53
C ALA A 52 10.05 -1.78 -6.72
N LYS A 53 10.75 -2.55 -7.56
CA LYS A 53 10.24 -3.12 -8.81
C LYS A 53 10.48 -4.62 -8.87
N THR A 54 9.69 -5.32 -9.69
CA THR A 54 9.96 -6.73 -10.05
C THR A 54 11.39 -6.89 -10.57
N GLY A 55 12.06 -7.95 -10.15
CA GLY A 55 13.46 -8.26 -10.48
C GLY A 55 14.49 -7.66 -9.52
N GLN A 56 14.07 -6.85 -8.55
CA GLN A 56 14.97 -6.35 -7.50
C GLN A 56 14.95 -7.23 -6.26
N GLU A 57 16.11 -7.40 -5.65
CA GLU A 57 16.22 -7.98 -4.30
C GLU A 57 16.00 -6.91 -3.25
N VAL A 58 15.23 -7.24 -2.24
CA VAL A 58 14.92 -6.36 -1.12
C VAL A 58 15.18 -7.03 0.21
N LEU A 59 15.49 -6.24 1.22
CA LEU A 59 15.58 -6.65 2.62
C LEU A 59 14.36 -6.10 3.36
N ILE A 60 13.62 -6.97 4.03
CA ILE A 60 12.40 -6.60 4.75
C ILE A 60 12.40 -7.10 6.18
N PHE A 61 11.66 -6.39 7.03
CA PHE A 61 11.13 -6.93 8.27
C PHE A 61 9.62 -7.10 8.11
N GLU A 62 9.06 -8.16 8.70
CA GLU A 62 7.64 -8.42 8.62
C GLU A 62 7.07 -8.95 9.93
N THR A 63 5.80 -8.69 10.15
CA THR A 63 4.98 -9.30 11.19
C THR A 63 3.70 -9.80 10.56
N THR A 64 3.48 -11.11 10.62
CA THR A 64 2.28 -11.79 10.13
C THR A 64 1.38 -12.13 11.30
N THR A 65 0.10 -11.76 11.21
CA THR A 65 -0.91 -12.04 12.24
C THR A 65 -2.19 -12.56 11.59
N TYR A 66 -3.04 -13.22 12.39
CA TYR A 66 -4.46 -13.30 12.07
C TYR A 66 -5.13 -11.93 12.20
N LEU A 67 -6.36 -11.80 11.68
CA LEU A 67 -7.12 -10.54 11.78
C LEU A 67 -7.46 -10.16 13.24
N ASN A 68 -7.52 -11.14 14.14
CA ASN A 68 -7.73 -10.92 15.58
C ASN A 68 -6.47 -10.43 16.32
N GLY A 69 -5.34 -10.28 15.60
CA GLY A 69 -4.07 -9.80 16.17
C GLY A 69 -3.13 -10.89 16.69
N THR A 70 -3.53 -12.19 16.66
CA THR A 70 -2.64 -13.29 17.04
C THR A 70 -1.43 -13.33 16.14
N ILE A 71 -0.22 -13.19 16.69
CA ILE A 71 1.04 -13.20 15.96
C ILE A 71 1.39 -14.64 15.54
N LEU A 72 1.60 -14.83 14.25
CA LEU A 72 2.02 -16.09 13.65
C LEU A 72 3.52 -16.13 13.38
N TYR A 73 4.08 -14.99 12.96
CA TYR A 73 5.51 -14.81 12.69
C TYR A 73 5.89 -13.34 12.85
N SER A 74 7.09 -13.08 13.32
CA SER A 74 7.69 -11.73 13.29
C SER A 74 9.21 -11.81 13.34
N ASN A 75 9.88 -11.00 12.51
CA ASN A 75 11.31 -10.72 12.62
C ASN A 75 11.58 -9.22 12.86
N GLU A 76 10.56 -8.45 13.17
CA GLU A 76 10.64 -6.99 13.29
C GLU A 76 11.63 -6.52 14.38
N ASN A 77 11.75 -7.29 15.46
CA ASN A 77 12.67 -7.00 16.55
C ASN A 77 14.03 -7.70 16.42
N SER A 78 14.29 -8.36 15.27
CA SER A 78 15.57 -9.01 15.02
C SER A 78 16.54 -8.07 14.27
N THR A 79 17.81 -8.43 14.25
CA THR A 79 18.82 -7.75 13.43
C THR A 79 18.93 -8.34 12.01
N ASN A 80 18.15 -9.40 11.71
CA ASN A 80 18.25 -10.17 10.48
C ASN A 80 17.01 -9.94 9.60
N PRO A 81 17.08 -9.01 8.62
CA PRO A 81 16.01 -8.85 7.64
C PRO A 81 15.94 -10.07 6.71
N VAL A 82 14.74 -10.36 6.23
CA VAL A 82 14.54 -11.38 5.19
C VAL A 82 14.86 -10.78 3.82
N LYS A 83 15.65 -11.51 3.01
CA LYS A 83 15.94 -11.14 1.63
C LYS A 83 14.91 -11.79 0.70
N ILE A 84 14.30 -10.99 -0.17
CA ILE A 84 13.30 -11.43 -1.14
C ILE A 84 13.65 -10.86 -2.52
N LEU A 85 13.61 -11.71 -3.54
CA LEU A 85 13.58 -11.29 -4.94
C LEU A 85 12.13 -11.06 -5.36
N ILE A 86 11.77 -9.82 -5.66
CA ILE A 86 10.42 -9.46 -6.10
C ILE A 86 10.12 -10.10 -7.46
N GLY A 87 9.07 -10.91 -7.55
CA GLY A 87 8.75 -11.73 -8.72
C GLY A 87 9.48 -13.05 -8.77
N GLY A 88 10.28 -13.40 -7.76
CA GLY A 88 11.05 -14.64 -7.67
C GLY A 88 10.30 -15.81 -7.02
N HIS A 89 9.04 -15.66 -6.69
CA HIS A 89 8.20 -16.68 -6.01
C HIS A 89 8.81 -17.22 -4.69
N GLN A 90 9.59 -16.37 -4.00
CA GLN A 90 10.19 -16.69 -2.70
C GLN A 90 9.26 -16.35 -1.54
N ALA A 91 8.31 -15.41 -1.76
CA ALA A 91 7.25 -15.06 -0.85
C ALA A 91 5.89 -15.52 -1.39
N THR A 92 4.83 -15.37 -0.59
CA THR A 92 3.47 -15.56 -1.09
C THR A 92 3.11 -14.47 -2.10
N ASP A 93 2.18 -14.76 -3.02
CA ASP A 93 1.80 -13.81 -4.08
C ASP A 93 1.35 -12.46 -3.52
N GLY A 94 0.64 -12.48 -2.37
CA GLY A 94 0.21 -11.24 -1.72
C GLY A 94 1.35 -10.40 -1.16
N VAL A 95 2.39 -11.02 -0.60
CA VAL A 95 3.59 -10.32 -0.12
C VAL A 95 4.39 -9.80 -1.32
N ASP A 96 4.58 -10.62 -2.34
CA ASP A 96 5.30 -10.25 -3.56
C ASP A 96 4.64 -9.04 -4.26
N GLU A 97 3.31 -9.08 -4.39
CA GLU A 97 2.54 -7.96 -4.93
C GLU A 97 2.65 -6.73 -4.03
N GLY A 98 2.53 -6.92 -2.71
CA GLY A 98 2.58 -5.85 -1.71
C GLY A 98 3.91 -5.12 -1.62
N LEU A 99 5.02 -5.76 -2.02
CA LEU A 99 6.36 -5.16 -2.06
C LEU A 99 6.56 -4.21 -3.24
N ARG A 100 5.85 -4.44 -4.35
CA ARG A 100 5.97 -3.59 -5.53
C ARG A 100 5.52 -2.17 -5.22
N GLY A 101 6.33 -1.21 -5.61
CA GLY A 101 6.07 0.21 -5.38
C GLY A 101 6.37 0.70 -3.96
N MET A 102 6.81 -0.16 -3.03
CA MET A 102 7.29 0.28 -1.73
C MET A 102 8.61 1.06 -1.86
N GLN A 103 8.79 2.04 -1.01
CA GLN A 103 10.03 2.82 -0.89
C GLN A 103 10.80 2.43 0.37
N VAL A 104 12.12 2.66 0.39
CA VAL A 104 12.95 2.37 1.58
C VAL A 104 12.44 3.15 2.79
N GLY A 105 12.27 2.46 3.92
CA GLY A 105 11.69 2.99 5.16
C GLY A 105 10.16 3.02 5.19
N GLU A 106 9.49 2.61 4.11
CA GLU A 106 8.03 2.50 4.09
C GLU A 106 7.57 1.36 4.99
N VAL A 107 6.47 1.61 5.71
CA VAL A 107 5.74 0.61 6.47
C VAL A 107 4.37 0.45 5.83
N ARG A 108 4.10 -0.75 5.33
CA ARG A 108 2.83 -1.09 4.68
C ARG A 108 2.17 -2.25 5.41
N LYS A 109 0.86 -2.12 5.64
CA LYS A 109 0.03 -3.21 6.16
C LYS A 109 -0.78 -3.79 5.02
N LEU A 110 -0.71 -5.10 4.85
CA LEU A 110 -1.46 -5.87 3.87
C LEU A 110 -2.56 -6.66 4.56
N ILE A 111 -3.71 -6.80 3.89
CA ILE A 111 -4.72 -7.81 4.22
C ILE A 111 -4.73 -8.78 3.05
N VAL A 112 -4.23 -9.97 3.31
CA VAL A 112 -3.93 -10.99 2.30
C VAL A 112 -4.98 -12.10 2.38
N PRO A 113 -5.87 -12.23 1.39
CA PRO A 113 -6.85 -13.30 1.35
C PRO A 113 -6.16 -14.68 1.14
N PRO A 114 -6.80 -15.79 1.51
CA PRO A 114 -6.18 -17.12 1.50
C PRO A 114 -5.55 -17.50 0.16
N TYR A 115 -6.20 -17.15 -0.96
CA TYR A 115 -5.69 -17.49 -2.29
C TYR A 115 -4.41 -16.74 -2.69
N LEU A 116 -4.11 -15.58 -2.06
CA LEU A 116 -2.84 -14.84 -2.22
C LEU A 116 -1.81 -15.19 -1.13
N ALA A 117 -2.21 -15.99 -0.14
CA ALA A 117 -1.34 -16.47 0.95
C ALA A 117 -0.89 -17.92 0.75
N LYS A 118 -1.16 -18.52 -0.41
CA LYS A 118 -0.80 -19.91 -0.70
C LYS A 118 0.68 -20.16 -0.57
N ARG A 119 1.03 -21.30 0.03
CA ARG A 119 2.40 -21.79 0.18
C ARG A 119 2.43 -23.31 0.04
N LYS A 120 3.60 -23.87 -0.30
CA LYS A 120 3.77 -25.31 -0.47
C LYS A 120 3.55 -26.08 0.84
N THR A 121 3.98 -25.50 1.95
CA THR A 121 3.86 -26.08 3.29
C THR A 121 3.43 -24.98 4.24
N TYR A 122 2.43 -25.27 5.06
CA TYR A 122 1.96 -24.36 6.09
C TYR A 122 2.60 -24.72 7.44
N PRO A 123 3.08 -23.73 8.21
CA PRO A 123 3.39 -23.96 9.62
C PRO A 123 2.14 -24.42 10.38
N ASP A 124 2.31 -25.21 11.43
CA ASP A 124 1.21 -25.79 12.22
C ASP A 124 0.25 -24.74 12.80
N ASN A 125 0.74 -23.53 13.04
CA ASN A 125 -0.03 -22.40 13.56
C ASN A 125 -0.70 -21.54 12.49
N VAL A 126 -0.60 -21.91 11.20
CA VAL A 126 -1.17 -21.14 10.08
C VAL A 126 -2.23 -21.95 9.37
N SER A 127 -3.49 -21.53 9.47
CA SER A 127 -4.59 -22.13 8.71
C SER A 127 -4.55 -21.69 7.24
N PRO A 128 -4.63 -22.65 6.28
CA PRO A 128 -4.61 -22.36 4.86
C PRO A 128 -5.75 -21.46 4.36
N ASP A 129 -6.88 -21.49 5.05
CA ASP A 129 -8.11 -20.80 4.66
C ASP A 129 -8.28 -19.44 5.34
N SER A 130 -7.26 -18.98 6.06
CA SER A 130 -7.33 -17.72 6.80
C SER A 130 -6.85 -16.54 5.99
N THR A 131 -7.56 -15.43 6.12
CA THR A 131 -7.06 -14.12 5.73
C THR A 131 -6.01 -13.66 6.74
N LEU A 132 -4.87 -13.21 6.26
CA LEU A 132 -3.76 -12.76 7.09
C LEU A 132 -3.59 -11.24 7.02
N SER A 133 -3.15 -10.66 8.14
CA SER A 133 -2.66 -9.28 8.20
C SER A 133 -1.14 -9.32 8.26
N ILE A 134 -0.48 -8.68 7.30
CA ILE A 134 0.98 -8.68 7.20
C ILE A 134 1.47 -7.23 7.20
N LYS A 135 2.24 -6.87 8.23
CA LYS A 135 2.95 -5.59 8.28
C LYS A 135 4.36 -5.80 7.71
N ILE A 136 4.73 -5.00 6.71
CA ILE A 136 6.04 -5.05 6.06
C ILE A 136 6.75 -3.71 6.27
N ILE A 137 8.03 -3.78 6.59
CA ILE A 137 8.96 -2.64 6.61
C ILE A 137 10.00 -2.90 5.54
N LEU A 138 10.04 -2.07 4.50
CA LEU A 138 11.09 -2.15 3.48
C LEU A 138 12.37 -1.50 4.01
N HIS A 139 13.34 -2.34 4.38
CA HIS A 139 14.60 -1.89 4.98
C HIS A 139 15.59 -1.40 3.92
N LYS A 140 15.75 -2.15 2.82
CA LYS A 140 16.72 -1.84 1.76
C LYS A 140 16.31 -2.43 0.42
N ILE A 141 16.66 -1.76 -0.66
CA ILE A 141 16.69 -2.29 -2.04
C ILE A 141 18.16 -2.53 -2.40
N LEU A 142 18.47 -3.72 -2.90
CA LEU A 142 19.87 -4.15 -3.21
C LEU A 142 20.23 -3.87 -4.66
#